data_c20af6c75402f194dac3ac46ea3a81a2
#
_entry.id   c20af6c75402f194dac3ac46ea3a81a2
#
_cell.length_a   1.000
_cell.length_b   1.000
_cell.length_c   1.000
_cell.angle_alpha   90.00
_cell.angle_beta   90.00
_cell.angle_gamma   90.00
#
_symmetry.space_group_name_H-M   'P 1'
#
loop_
_entity.id
_entity.type
_entity.pdbx_description
1 polymer ?
#
loop_
_entity_poly.entity_id
_entity_poly.type
_entity_poly.pdbx_seq_one_letter_code
_entity_poly.pdbx_strand_id
1 'polypeptide(L)'
;MKKIDFFSNLNRQRIPFWQPWGFGGCLGRAAFFMFLLLTLLLLISLFRQCDCSEKPTTPPPLPGNDSTIVQPIDGAEEVGMPAPEDNRLPSFDDRPVVPNPGNGGATEIYSNLLYVIFGLETTEQDLLLFGEKFSEKYPSPEHKIVNYNSFTKTMTLEVPADKLNTICDQLPSDIPELDFFVTPVEILEQYATIRPNDPAFSNTDQSWYFEPLQMYDAWLISQGSSEIIVGIVDNFMDLSHPELQGDRCIYPYSVTDNNANVAPPTSMAVDSLVAHGTLVTAVAVGNMNNEKGSAGIAPKCKFIPVSIGKDLNTITMVEGLLYCMYKGASVINLSCGANFSGVSSTMTIEEQIDFAKNQGLGQEKMWDFVFKMAEKKNATIVWAAGNDNCYSAMDASKRNANTIRVSAVDRNLKKADFSNYGNFTDRNIHESTISAPGVEIWGAIPENSYVAWPGTSFAAPIITGVVALIKSENKDLTTTQIIRILQSTGKPVQGAPEIGKLVQVKDALIKAKQTIESAQIPE
;
A
#
# COMPACT_ATOMS: atom_id res chain seq x y z
N MET A 1 17.08 18.71 -39.92
CA MET A 1 16.85 17.95 -38.70
C MET A 1 17.49 18.72 -37.56
N LYS A 2 16.70 19.48 -36.83
CA LYS A 2 17.13 20.24 -35.67
C LYS A 2 16.74 19.45 -34.43
N LYS A 3 17.72 18.99 -33.64
CA LYS A 3 17.53 18.49 -32.30
C LYS A 3 16.97 19.65 -31.46
N ILE A 4 15.77 19.51 -30.95
CA ILE A 4 15.21 20.43 -29.97
C ILE A 4 15.50 19.82 -28.60
N ASP A 5 16.44 20.42 -27.90
CA ASP A 5 16.77 20.11 -26.50
C ASP A 5 15.61 20.57 -25.62
N PHE A 6 14.82 19.63 -25.15
CA PHE A 6 13.67 19.88 -24.26
C PHE A 6 14.07 20.23 -22.81
N PHE A 7 15.34 20.08 -22.45
CA PHE A 7 15.82 20.28 -21.06
C PHE A 7 16.58 21.58 -20.81
N SER A 8 16.73 22.47 -21.80
CA SER A 8 17.56 23.68 -21.64
C SER A 8 16.85 24.87 -20.97
N ASN A 9 15.56 24.79 -20.64
CA ASN A 9 14.81 25.95 -20.12
C ASN A 9 14.47 25.94 -18.63
N LEU A 10 14.92 24.97 -17.85
CA LEU A 10 14.61 24.89 -16.41
C LEU A 10 15.71 25.40 -15.47
N ASN A 11 16.79 26.01 -15.97
CA ASN A 11 17.86 26.47 -15.11
C ASN A 11 18.32 27.91 -15.40
N ARG A 12 17.46 28.92 -15.13
CA ARG A 12 17.88 30.31 -14.96
C ARG A 12 16.99 31.08 -13.96
N GLN A 13 16.97 30.64 -12.73
CA GLN A 13 16.85 31.57 -11.61
C GLN A 13 18.04 31.36 -10.69
N ARG A 14 19.03 32.26 -10.86
CA ARG A 14 20.19 32.36 -9.97
C ARG A 14 19.69 32.88 -8.62
N ILE A 15 19.73 32.04 -7.61
CA ILE A 15 19.74 32.46 -6.22
C ILE A 15 21.10 33.13 -5.96
N PRO A 16 21.18 34.33 -5.38
CA PRO A 16 22.47 34.98 -5.15
C PRO A 16 23.28 34.17 -4.14
N PHE A 17 24.44 33.76 -4.57
CA PHE A 17 25.49 33.20 -3.73
C PHE A 17 25.82 34.18 -2.63
N TRP A 18 25.73 33.74 -1.40
CA TRP A 18 26.29 34.45 -0.25
C TRP A 18 27.80 34.60 -0.44
N GLN A 19 28.27 35.83 -0.58
CA GLN A 19 29.68 36.10 -0.46
C GLN A 19 30.12 35.86 0.99
N PRO A 20 31.18 35.12 1.23
CA PRO A 20 31.75 35.00 2.55
C PRO A 20 32.39 36.33 2.95
N TRP A 21 32.00 36.88 4.08
CA TRP A 21 32.63 38.03 4.69
C TRP A 21 34.13 37.71 4.92
N GLY A 22 34.97 38.48 4.26
CA GLY A 22 36.40 38.37 4.44
C GLY A 22 36.82 38.86 5.82
N PHE A 23 37.18 37.95 6.66
CA PHE A 23 38.00 38.23 7.86
C PHE A 23 39.43 37.85 7.56
N GLY A 24 40.19 38.78 7.00
CA GLY A 24 41.62 38.70 6.90
C GLY A 24 42.23 39.06 8.27
N GLY A 25 42.90 38.08 8.86
CA GLY A 25 43.73 38.32 10.06
C GLY A 25 43.82 37.08 10.94
N CYS A 26 45.02 36.73 11.37
CA CYS A 26 45.32 35.60 12.28
C CYS A 26 44.53 35.66 13.61
N LEU A 27 44.12 36.86 14.03
CA LEU A 27 43.34 37.10 15.25
C LEU A 27 41.88 36.65 15.14
N GLY A 28 41.25 36.71 13.97
CA GLY A 28 39.85 36.25 13.81
C GLY A 28 39.71 34.74 13.86
N ARG A 29 40.71 34.00 13.37
CA ARG A 29 40.70 32.53 13.50
C ARG A 29 40.89 32.04 14.91
N ALA A 30 41.76 32.70 15.70
CA ALA A 30 41.96 32.37 17.12
C ALA A 30 40.68 32.63 17.94
N ALA A 31 39.98 33.73 17.70
CA ALA A 31 38.73 34.05 18.38
C ALA A 31 37.61 33.06 18.04
N PHE A 32 37.53 32.61 16.79
CA PHE A 32 36.54 31.59 16.37
C PHE A 32 36.81 30.23 17.01
N PHE A 33 38.09 29.78 17.02
CA PHE A 33 38.47 28.54 17.69
C PHE A 33 38.29 28.61 19.20
N MET A 34 38.54 29.75 19.83
CA MET A 34 38.28 29.93 21.26
C MET A 34 36.78 29.92 21.60
N PHE A 35 35.95 30.52 20.76
CA PHE A 35 34.48 30.46 20.89
C PHE A 35 33.96 29.02 20.74
N LEU A 36 34.46 28.28 19.76
CA LEU A 36 34.10 26.86 19.54
C LEU A 36 34.57 25.99 20.71
N LEU A 37 35.76 26.25 21.28
CA LEU A 37 36.28 25.53 22.44
C LEU A 37 35.47 25.85 23.71
N LEU A 38 35.08 27.11 23.90
CA LEU A 38 34.23 27.53 25.03
C LEU A 38 32.81 26.92 24.93
N THR A 39 32.21 26.87 23.72
CA THR A 39 30.91 26.22 23.53
C THR A 39 30.98 24.72 23.73
N LEU A 40 32.08 24.08 23.31
CA LEU A 40 32.32 22.66 23.53
C LEU A 40 32.52 22.34 25.02
N LEU A 41 33.28 23.19 25.74
CA LEU A 41 33.47 23.05 27.19
C LEU A 41 32.19 23.32 27.98
N LEU A 42 31.32 24.22 27.49
CA LEU A 42 30.00 24.47 28.10
C LEU A 42 29.07 23.26 27.87
N LEU A 43 29.10 22.68 26.69
CA LEU A 43 28.35 21.44 26.37
C LEU A 43 28.86 20.27 27.21
N ILE A 44 30.19 20.10 27.37
CA ILE A 44 30.77 19.06 28.21
C ILE A 44 30.43 19.29 29.68
N SER A 45 30.37 20.57 30.16
CA SER A 45 29.91 20.90 31.49
C SER A 45 28.43 20.60 31.73
N LEU A 46 27.58 20.88 30.73
CA LEU A 46 26.16 20.53 30.78
C LEU A 46 25.94 19.01 30.76
N PHE A 47 26.74 18.27 29.99
CA PHE A 47 26.70 16.79 29.99
C PHE A 47 27.30 16.18 31.27
N ARG A 48 28.19 16.88 31.99
CA ARG A 48 28.72 16.42 33.30
C ARG A 48 27.76 16.69 34.46
N GLN A 49 26.76 17.54 34.29
CA GLN A 49 25.70 17.74 35.28
C GLN A 49 24.52 16.75 35.10
N CYS A 50 24.50 16.01 34.00
CA CYS A 50 23.66 14.81 33.88
C CYS A 50 24.48 13.63 34.39
N ASP A 51 24.54 13.44 35.69
CA ASP A 51 25.08 12.25 36.33
C ASP A 51 24.11 11.09 36.10
N CYS A 52 24.27 10.40 34.95
CA CYS A 52 23.55 9.16 34.61
C CYS A 52 24.23 7.95 35.30
N SER A 53 24.67 8.09 36.54
CA SER A 53 25.11 6.97 37.39
C SER A 53 24.02 6.44 38.32
N GLU A 54 22.79 6.88 38.15
CA GLU A 54 21.67 6.13 38.72
C GLU A 54 21.49 4.84 37.91
N LYS A 55 21.90 3.71 38.52
CA LYS A 55 21.38 2.38 38.18
C LYS A 55 19.89 2.55 37.99
N PRO A 56 19.28 1.84 37.00
CA PRO A 56 17.83 1.84 36.89
C PRO A 56 17.28 1.46 38.27
N THR A 57 16.80 2.44 38.99
CA THR A 57 15.94 2.20 40.14
C THR A 57 14.77 1.45 39.58
N THR A 58 14.62 0.20 39.99
CA THR A 58 13.36 -0.49 39.83
C THR A 58 12.26 0.53 40.11
N PRO A 59 11.28 0.69 39.18
CA PRO A 59 10.15 1.56 39.45
C PRO A 59 9.66 1.23 40.88
N PRO A 60 9.26 2.24 41.68
CA PRO A 60 8.72 1.96 43.00
C PRO A 60 7.69 0.85 42.85
N PRO A 61 7.70 -0.16 43.74
CA PRO A 61 6.71 -1.22 43.67
C PRO A 61 5.36 -0.53 43.56
N LEU A 62 4.61 -0.88 42.53
CA LEU A 62 3.21 -0.49 42.42
C LEU A 62 2.57 -0.74 43.78
N PRO A 63 1.80 0.21 44.34
CA PRO A 63 1.17 0.05 45.62
C PRO A 63 0.49 -1.32 45.64
N GLY A 64 0.90 -2.12 46.63
CA GLY A 64 0.62 -3.51 46.94
C GLY A 64 -0.10 -4.29 45.81
N ASN A 65 0.44 -5.42 45.44
CA ASN A 65 -0.26 -6.47 44.71
C ASN A 65 -1.51 -6.85 45.50
N ASP A 66 -2.52 -5.97 45.50
CA ASP A 66 -3.88 -6.35 45.76
C ASP A 66 -4.35 -6.98 44.48
N SER A 67 -4.18 -8.31 44.37
CA SER A 67 -4.52 -9.13 43.21
C SER A 67 -6.03 -9.22 42.99
N THR A 68 -6.83 -8.41 43.66
CA THR A 68 -8.28 -8.36 43.56
C THR A 68 -8.76 -6.92 43.39
N ILE A 69 -8.51 -6.36 42.19
CA ILE A 69 -9.18 -5.11 41.77
C ILE A 69 -10.68 -5.37 41.60
N VAL A 70 -11.07 -6.57 41.25
CA VAL A 70 -12.47 -7.01 41.15
C VAL A 70 -12.80 -7.81 42.41
N GLN A 71 -13.60 -7.23 43.31
CA GLN A 71 -14.08 -7.94 44.51
C GLN A 71 -15.12 -8.97 44.07
N PRO A 72 -15.06 -10.21 44.60
CA PRO A 72 -16.14 -11.17 44.42
C PRO A 72 -17.46 -10.62 44.99
N ILE A 73 -18.54 -10.94 44.34
CA ILE A 73 -19.89 -10.62 44.87
C ILE A 73 -20.38 -11.81 45.66
N ASP A 74 -20.69 -11.63 46.93
CA ASP A 74 -21.25 -12.67 47.79
C ASP A 74 -22.60 -13.16 47.21
N GLY A 75 -22.77 -14.47 47.06
CA GLY A 75 -23.97 -15.07 46.48
C GLY A 75 -24.01 -15.14 44.95
N ALA A 76 -22.94 -14.75 44.26
CA ALA A 76 -22.88 -14.77 42.80
C ALA A 76 -23.14 -16.19 42.21
N GLU A 77 -22.56 -17.20 42.82
CA GLU A 77 -22.68 -18.60 42.35
C GLU A 77 -24.14 -19.11 42.49
N GLU A 78 -24.87 -18.65 43.49
CA GLU A 78 -26.27 -19.05 43.72
C GLU A 78 -27.22 -18.59 42.61
N VAL A 79 -26.82 -17.53 41.89
CA VAL A 79 -27.58 -16.95 40.77
C VAL A 79 -26.98 -17.26 39.40
N GLY A 80 -26.09 -18.26 39.32
CA GLY A 80 -25.50 -18.75 38.06
C GLY A 80 -24.36 -17.92 37.49
N MET A 81 -23.76 -17.02 38.29
CA MET A 81 -22.54 -16.33 37.97
C MET A 81 -21.32 -17.21 38.29
N PRO A 82 -20.17 -17.04 37.59
CA PRO A 82 -19.01 -17.88 37.85
C PRO A 82 -18.43 -17.65 39.25
N ALA A 83 -17.89 -18.72 39.84
CA ALA A 83 -17.11 -18.64 41.08
C ALA A 83 -15.90 -17.67 40.91
N PRO A 84 -15.41 -17.06 42.00
CA PRO A 84 -14.32 -16.07 41.93
C PRO A 84 -13.07 -16.59 41.21
N GLU A 85 -12.70 -17.85 41.38
CA GLU A 85 -11.57 -18.51 40.72
C GLU A 85 -11.79 -18.74 39.21
N ASP A 86 -13.02 -18.90 38.80
CA ASP A 86 -13.45 -19.10 37.40
C ASP A 86 -13.89 -17.81 36.71
N ASN A 87 -14.00 -16.71 37.46
CA ASN A 87 -14.44 -15.41 36.95
C ASN A 87 -13.34 -14.73 36.14
N ARG A 88 -13.10 -15.21 34.91
CA ARG A 88 -12.12 -14.70 33.96
C ARG A 88 -12.80 -14.42 32.63
N LEU A 89 -12.23 -13.48 31.89
CA LEU A 89 -12.66 -13.34 30.49
C LEU A 89 -12.46 -14.68 29.77
N PRO A 90 -13.45 -15.13 28.97
CA PRO A 90 -13.34 -16.38 28.24
C PRO A 90 -12.17 -16.34 27.26
N SER A 91 -11.57 -17.52 26.97
CA SER A 91 -10.65 -17.61 25.84
C SER A 91 -11.39 -17.24 24.55
N PHE A 92 -10.73 -16.47 23.72
CA PHE A 92 -11.23 -16.09 22.40
C PHE A 92 -10.68 -17.00 21.29
N ASP A 93 -9.67 -17.80 21.61
CA ASP A 93 -9.09 -18.78 20.70
C ASP A 93 -10.14 -19.87 20.37
N ASP A 94 -10.20 -20.29 19.12
CA ASP A 94 -11.11 -21.34 18.62
C ASP A 94 -12.62 -21.03 18.72
N ARG A 95 -13.03 -19.79 19.01
CA ARG A 95 -14.46 -19.42 18.99
C ARG A 95 -14.94 -19.18 17.57
N PRO A 96 -16.16 -19.62 17.25
CA PRO A 96 -16.72 -19.41 15.94
C PRO A 96 -16.99 -17.91 15.68
N VAL A 97 -16.59 -17.44 14.52
CA VAL A 97 -16.67 -16.05 14.06
C VAL A 97 -17.64 -15.96 12.89
N VAL A 98 -18.42 -14.90 12.84
CA VAL A 98 -19.36 -14.63 11.74
C VAL A 98 -19.34 -13.14 11.38
N PRO A 99 -19.68 -12.78 10.12
CA PRO A 99 -19.86 -11.38 9.76
C PRO A 99 -20.89 -10.70 10.64
N ASN A 100 -20.62 -9.47 11.09
CA ASN A 100 -21.52 -8.70 11.93
C ASN A 100 -22.76 -8.24 11.15
N PRO A 101 -23.97 -8.76 11.42
CA PRO A 101 -25.16 -8.37 10.68
C PRO A 101 -25.58 -6.92 10.96
N GLY A 102 -25.21 -6.37 12.12
CA GLY A 102 -25.55 -5.01 12.53
C GLY A 102 -24.91 -3.92 11.67
N ASN A 103 -23.78 -4.24 10.97
CA ASN A 103 -23.10 -3.31 10.08
C ASN A 103 -22.96 -3.83 8.64
N GLY A 104 -23.82 -4.79 8.26
CA GLY A 104 -23.82 -5.36 6.91
C GLY A 104 -22.62 -6.26 6.60
N GLY A 105 -21.98 -6.81 7.63
CA GLY A 105 -20.81 -7.70 7.49
C GLY A 105 -19.48 -6.96 7.34
N ALA A 106 -19.43 -5.67 7.66
CA ALA A 106 -18.21 -4.88 7.57
C ALA A 106 -17.16 -5.25 8.62
N THR A 107 -17.58 -5.81 9.76
CA THR A 107 -16.71 -6.37 10.80
C THR A 107 -17.17 -7.79 11.16
N GLU A 108 -16.43 -8.46 12.01
CA GLU A 108 -16.73 -9.81 12.49
C GLU A 108 -17.10 -9.77 13.97
N ILE A 109 -17.92 -10.73 14.39
CA ILE A 109 -18.30 -10.93 15.79
C ILE A 109 -18.10 -12.38 16.20
N TYR A 110 -17.87 -12.63 17.49
CA TYR A 110 -17.97 -13.97 18.03
C TYR A 110 -19.45 -14.39 18.03
N SER A 111 -19.77 -15.49 17.36
CA SER A 111 -21.15 -15.89 17.12
C SER A 111 -21.89 -16.38 18.38
N ASN A 112 -21.19 -16.55 19.49
CA ASN A 112 -21.74 -17.08 20.75
C ASN A 112 -21.48 -16.22 21.99
N LEU A 113 -21.02 -14.97 21.81
CA LEU A 113 -20.75 -14.07 22.94
C LEU A 113 -21.56 -12.78 22.85
N LEU A 114 -22.20 -12.44 23.98
CA LEU A 114 -22.81 -11.14 24.23
C LEU A 114 -22.06 -10.41 25.34
N TYR A 115 -21.95 -9.11 25.23
CA TYR A 115 -21.39 -8.25 26.25
C TYR A 115 -22.48 -7.31 26.80
N VAL A 116 -22.61 -7.29 28.12
CA VAL A 116 -23.59 -6.48 28.83
C VAL A 116 -22.85 -5.38 29.59
N ILE A 117 -23.32 -4.16 29.43
CA ILE A 117 -22.79 -2.96 30.09
C ILE A 117 -23.90 -2.33 30.89
N PHE A 118 -23.73 -2.23 32.18
CA PHE A 118 -24.71 -1.61 33.09
C PHE A 118 -24.41 -0.13 33.29
N GLY A 119 -25.42 0.61 33.74
CA GLY A 119 -25.30 2.01 34.12
C GLY A 119 -24.34 2.23 35.29
N LEU A 120 -23.75 3.43 35.39
CA LEU A 120 -22.76 3.75 36.43
C LEU A 120 -23.28 3.62 37.87
N GLU A 121 -24.59 3.81 38.07
CA GLU A 121 -25.26 3.72 39.38
C GLU A 121 -25.65 2.27 39.77
N THR A 122 -25.36 1.28 38.93
CA THR A 122 -25.65 -0.12 39.16
C THR A 122 -24.94 -0.65 40.40
N THR A 123 -25.67 -1.27 41.29
CA THR A 123 -25.15 -1.86 42.52
C THR A 123 -24.76 -3.33 42.32
N GLU A 124 -24.09 -3.93 43.29
CA GLU A 124 -23.83 -5.38 43.27
C GLU A 124 -25.11 -6.20 43.33
N GLN A 125 -26.14 -5.69 44.04
CA GLN A 125 -27.46 -6.33 44.11
C GLN A 125 -28.15 -6.33 42.76
N ASP A 126 -28.00 -5.29 41.96
CA ASP A 126 -28.53 -5.26 40.59
C ASP A 126 -27.82 -6.28 39.68
N LEU A 127 -26.52 -6.48 39.86
CA LEU A 127 -25.76 -7.50 39.13
C LEU A 127 -26.25 -8.92 39.52
N LEU A 128 -26.48 -9.17 40.79
CA LEU A 128 -27.07 -10.43 41.28
C LEU A 128 -28.48 -10.64 40.72
N LEU A 129 -29.32 -9.61 40.75
CA LEU A 129 -30.67 -9.66 40.17
C LEU A 129 -30.64 -10.00 38.68
N PHE A 130 -29.68 -9.40 37.91
CA PHE A 130 -29.49 -9.76 36.51
C PHE A 130 -29.11 -11.24 36.35
N GLY A 131 -28.18 -11.74 37.17
CA GLY A 131 -27.75 -13.14 37.15
C GLY A 131 -28.92 -14.09 37.41
N GLU A 132 -29.76 -13.80 38.43
CA GLU A 132 -30.97 -14.56 38.76
C GLU A 132 -31.95 -14.58 37.57
N LYS A 133 -32.34 -13.41 37.06
CA LYS A 133 -33.29 -13.27 35.96
C LYS A 133 -32.80 -13.91 34.66
N PHE A 134 -31.51 -13.72 34.33
CA PHE A 134 -30.89 -14.35 33.16
C PHE A 134 -30.94 -15.88 33.29
N SER A 135 -30.54 -16.43 34.44
CA SER A 135 -30.51 -17.88 34.68
C SER A 135 -31.88 -18.50 34.69
N GLU A 136 -32.90 -17.80 35.19
CA GLU A 136 -34.32 -18.23 35.14
C GLU A 136 -34.83 -18.30 33.70
N LYS A 137 -34.54 -17.26 32.89
CA LYS A 137 -35.05 -17.14 31.52
C LYS A 137 -34.28 -17.99 30.53
N TYR A 138 -32.98 -18.08 30.73
CA TYR A 138 -32.02 -18.74 29.83
C TYR A 138 -31.23 -19.80 30.62
N PRO A 139 -31.78 -20.99 30.85
CA PRO A 139 -31.19 -21.98 31.72
C PRO A 139 -29.92 -22.61 31.12
N SER A 140 -28.93 -22.88 31.98
CA SER A 140 -27.76 -23.69 31.71
C SER A 140 -28.14 -25.12 31.24
N PRO A 141 -27.29 -25.83 30.43
CA PRO A 141 -25.92 -25.50 30.12
C PRO A 141 -25.70 -24.65 28.86
N GLU A 142 -26.71 -24.38 28.06
CA GLU A 142 -26.58 -23.70 26.76
C GLU A 142 -26.34 -22.19 26.88
N HIS A 143 -26.76 -21.60 28.02
CA HIS A 143 -26.64 -20.18 28.32
C HIS A 143 -25.88 -20.01 29.62
N LYS A 144 -24.85 -19.16 29.64
CA LYS A 144 -23.99 -18.96 30.81
C LYS A 144 -23.54 -17.51 30.95
N ILE A 145 -23.42 -17.07 32.19
CA ILE A 145 -22.61 -15.90 32.52
C ILE A 145 -21.17 -16.42 32.69
N VAL A 146 -20.26 -16.06 31.78
CA VAL A 146 -18.90 -16.58 31.81
C VAL A 146 -17.90 -15.65 32.48
N ASN A 147 -18.28 -14.38 32.63
CA ASN A 147 -17.50 -13.40 33.36
C ASN A 147 -18.38 -12.25 33.84
N TYR A 148 -18.05 -11.69 35.01
CA TYR A 148 -18.59 -10.43 35.49
C TYR A 148 -17.48 -9.55 36.08
N ASN A 149 -17.70 -8.25 36.05
CA ASN A 149 -16.81 -7.29 36.68
C ASN A 149 -17.62 -6.29 37.50
N SER A 150 -17.55 -6.45 38.84
CA SER A 150 -18.28 -5.62 39.79
C SER A 150 -17.79 -4.17 39.83
N PHE A 151 -16.54 -3.92 39.43
CA PHE A 151 -15.96 -2.58 39.37
C PHE A 151 -16.40 -1.82 38.10
N THR A 152 -16.29 -2.45 36.93
CA THR A 152 -16.67 -1.83 35.65
C THR A 152 -18.14 -1.97 35.32
N LYS A 153 -18.90 -2.74 36.12
CA LYS A 153 -20.32 -3.02 35.93
C LYS A 153 -20.60 -3.62 34.57
N THR A 154 -19.97 -4.77 34.29
CA THR A 154 -20.11 -5.47 33.01
C THR A 154 -20.23 -6.97 33.20
N MET A 155 -20.84 -7.65 32.20
CA MET A 155 -20.92 -9.11 32.14
C MET A 155 -20.68 -9.60 30.73
N THR A 156 -20.11 -10.81 30.63
CA THR A 156 -19.99 -11.54 29.36
C THR A 156 -20.86 -12.78 29.42
N LEU A 157 -21.72 -12.93 28.43
CA LEU A 157 -22.64 -14.07 28.33
C LEU A 157 -22.21 -14.97 27.18
N GLU A 158 -22.28 -16.27 27.40
CA GLU A 158 -22.17 -17.27 26.33
C GLU A 158 -23.57 -17.82 26.04
N VAL A 159 -23.94 -17.79 24.74
CA VAL A 159 -25.25 -18.18 24.24
C VAL A 159 -25.12 -19.04 22.97
N PRO A 160 -26.14 -19.83 22.59
CA PRO A 160 -26.11 -20.54 21.31
C PRO A 160 -25.97 -19.60 20.12
N ALA A 161 -25.09 -19.95 19.16
CA ALA A 161 -24.76 -19.11 18.02
C ALA A 161 -25.98 -18.76 17.14
N ASP A 162 -26.90 -19.69 16.98
CA ASP A 162 -28.15 -19.51 16.23
C ASP A 162 -29.18 -18.60 16.95
N LYS A 163 -28.98 -18.32 18.23
CA LYS A 163 -29.84 -17.47 19.05
C LYS A 163 -29.22 -16.13 19.43
N LEU A 164 -27.96 -15.87 19.08
CA LEU A 164 -27.21 -14.69 19.51
C LEU A 164 -28.00 -13.38 19.31
N ASN A 165 -28.42 -13.11 18.08
CA ASN A 165 -29.15 -11.87 17.77
C ASN A 165 -30.53 -11.80 18.43
N THR A 166 -31.24 -12.93 18.48
CA THR A 166 -32.53 -13.00 19.13
C THR A 166 -32.46 -12.68 20.62
N ILE A 167 -31.47 -13.25 21.31
CA ILE A 167 -31.27 -13.00 22.74
C ILE A 167 -30.78 -11.55 22.94
N CYS A 168 -29.86 -11.05 22.10
CA CYS A 168 -29.40 -9.66 22.15
C CYS A 168 -30.57 -8.67 22.07
N ASP A 169 -31.52 -8.89 21.15
CA ASP A 169 -32.66 -8.01 20.93
C ASP A 169 -33.73 -8.12 22.05
N GLN A 170 -33.90 -9.32 22.62
CA GLN A 170 -34.96 -9.61 23.61
C GLN A 170 -34.54 -9.33 25.07
N LEU A 171 -33.28 -9.46 25.40
CA LEU A 171 -32.76 -9.39 26.75
C LEU A 171 -33.17 -8.11 27.51
N PRO A 172 -33.15 -6.89 26.93
CA PRO A 172 -33.61 -5.69 27.60
C PRO A 172 -35.12 -5.73 27.96
N SER A 173 -35.93 -6.43 27.16
CA SER A 173 -37.34 -6.61 27.43
C SER A 173 -37.64 -7.73 28.43
N ASP A 174 -36.72 -8.68 28.54
CA ASP A 174 -36.83 -9.81 29.46
C ASP A 174 -36.44 -9.44 30.90
N ILE A 175 -35.62 -8.41 31.07
CA ILE A 175 -35.17 -7.89 32.37
C ILE A 175 -35.38 -6.36 32.40
N PRO A 176 -36.63 -5.89 32.39
CA PRO A 176 -36.95 -4.48 32.26
C PRO A 176 -36.69 -3.66 33.53
N GLU A 177 -36.39 -4.33 34.65
CA GLU A 177 -36.12 -3.69 35.94
C GLU A 177 -34.76 -3.07 36.02
N LEU A 178 -33.82 -3.42 35.12
CA LEU A 178 -32.44 -2.97 35.11
C LEU A 178 -32.13 -2.12 33.88
N ASP A 179 -31.27 -1.11 34.07
CA ASP A 179 -30.74 -0.29 33.00
C ASP A 179 -29.39 -0.85 32.52
N PHE A 180 -29.37 -1.45 31.34
CA PHE A 180 -28.19 -2.02 30.72
C PHE A 180 -28.28 -1.99 29.20
N PHE A 181 -27.10 -2.05 28.56
CA PHE A 181 -26.93 -2.23 27.13
C PHE A 181 -26.33 -3.61 26.87
N VAL A 182 -26.80 -4.30 25.83
CA VAL A 182 -26.27 -5.58 25.40
C VAL A 182 -25.89 -5.52 23.92
N THR A 183 -24.75 -6.12 23.56
CA THR A 183 -24.24 -6.16 22.20
C THR A 183 -23.48 -7.46 21.94
N PRO A 184 -23.46 -7.98 20.71
CA PRO A 184 -22.48 -8.99 20.30
C PRO A 184 -21.06 -8.50 20.51
N VAL A 185 -20.15 -9.42 20.83
CA VAL A 185 -18.73 -9.09 21.03
C VAL A 185 -18.06 -8.97 19.67
N GLU A 186 -17.73 -7.73 19.30
CA GLU A 186 -17.09 -7.41 18.03
C GLU A 186 -15.57 -7.65 18.11
N ILE A 187 -15.03 -8.19 17.04
CA ILE A 187 -13.59 -8.39 16.90
C ILE A 187 -12.97 -7.09 16.44
N LEU A 188 -12.09 -6.54 17.25
CA LEU A 188 -11.35 -5.32 16.96
C LEU A 188 -9.96 -5.69 16.46
N GLU A 189 -9.62 -5.22 15.26
CA GLU A 189 -8.26 -5.32 14.78
C GLU A 189 -7.39 -4.22 15.40
N GLN A 190 -6.21 -4.58 15.84
CA GLN A 190 -5.23 -3.59 16.24
C GLN A 190 -4.73 -2.88 14.97
N TYR A 191 -5.00 -1.60 14.82
CA TYR A 191 -4.48 -0.78 13.73
C TYR A 191 -2.96 -0.60 13.91
N ALA A 192 -2.20 -1.64 13.61
CA ALA A 192 -0.77 -1.52 13.41
C ALA A 192 -0.55 -1.00 11.98
N THR A 193 0.34 -0.05 11.80
CA THR A 193 0.85 0.34 10.48
C THR A 193 2.27 -0.14 10.34
N ILE A 194 2.62 -0.73 9.20
CA ILE A 194 4.03 -1.01 8.91
C ILE A 194 4.65 0.23 8.31
N ARG A 195 5.53 0.89 9.08
CA ARG A 195 6.44 1.89 8.51
C ARG A 195 7.80 1.24 8.33
N PRO A 196 8.32 1.17 7.10
CA PRO A 196 9.67 0.66 6.85
C PRO A 196 10.74 1.50 7.57
N ASN A 197 11.88 0.88 7.88
CA ASN A 197 13.01 1.57 8.52
C ASN A 197 13.92 2.30 7.51
N ASP A 198 13.54 2.31 6.24
CA ASP A 198 14.28 2.96 5.17
C ASP A 198 14.16 4.49 5.30
N PRO A 199 15.24 5.26 5.05
CA PRO A 199 15.32 6.69 5.35
C PRO A 199 14.20 7.56 4.75
N ALA A 200 13.68 7.21 3.56
CA ALA A 200 12.60 7.94 2.91
C ALA A 200 11.35 8.04 3.79
N PHE A 201 11.08 7.06 4.66
CA PHE A 201 9.89 7.06 5.52
C PHE A 201 10.01 8.00 6.72
N SER A 202 11.20 8.52 6.99
CA SER A 202 11.41 9.63 7.93
C SER A 202 11.29 11.00 7.27
N ASN A 203 11.14 11.05 5.94
CA ASN A 203 11.01 12.27 5.15
C ASN A 203 9.70 12.24 4.34
N THR A 204 8.73 13.06 4.74
CA THR A 204 7.40 13.11 4.10
C THR A 204 7.46 13.52 2.63
N ASP A 205 8.48 14.28 2.19
CA ASP A 205 8.64 14.64 0.79
C ASP A 205 9.07 13.46 -0.08
N GLN A 206 9.81 12.50 0.49
CA GLN A 206 10.27 11.30 -0.20
C GLN A 206 9.25 10.16 -0.16
N SER A 207 8.38 10.13 0.85
CA SER A 207 7.40 9.07 1.07
C SER A 207 5.95 9.53 0.86
N TRP A 208 5.71 10.73 0.33
CA TRP A 208 4.39 11.35 0.23
C TRP A 208 3.33 10.47 -0.43
N TYR A 209 3.74 9.64 -1.38
CA TYR A 209 2.83 8.87 -2.22
C TYR A 209 2.33 7.57 -1.56
N PHE A 210 2.95 7.11 -0.48
CA PHE A 210 2.53 5.86 0.17
C PHE A 210 1.23 6.01 0.97
N GLU A 211 1.05 7.13 1.68
CA GLU A 211 -0.15 7.38 2.50
C GLU A 211 -1.44 7.46 1.66
N PRO A 212 -1.53 8.26 0.57
CA PRO A 212 -2.74 8.34 -0.25
C PRO A 212 -3.12 7.01 -0.91
N LEU A 213 -2.18 6.08 -1.01
CA LEU A 213 -2.37 4.74 -1.56
C LEU A 213 -2.80 3.71 -0.50
N GLN A 214 -2.87 4.08 0.78
CA GLN A 214 -3.08 3.17 1.93
C GLN A 214 -1.97 2.10 2.04
N MET A 215 -0.72 2.42 1.65
CA MET A 215 0.34 1.40 1.56
C MET A 215 0.75 0.84 2.91
N TYR A 216 0.78 1.65 3.96
CA TYR A 216 1.17 1.17 5.30
C TYR A 216 0.23 0.09 5.82
N ASP A 217 -1.06 0.23 5.59
CA ASP A 217 -2.07 -0.78 5.93
C ASP A 217 -2.04 -1.96 4.94
N ALA A 218 -1.81 -1.68 3.65
CA ALA A 218 -1.71 -2.71 2.63
C ALA A 218 -0.56 -3.69 2.90
N TRP A 219 0.58 -3.20 3.39
CA TRP A 219 1.72 -4.06 3.74
C TRP A 219 1.48 -4.96 4.97
N LEU A 220 0.48 -4.67 5.81
CA LEU A 220 0.01 -5.60 6.84
C LEU A 220 -0.68 -6.81 6.21
N ILE A 221 -1.38 -6.60 5.09
CA ILE A 221 -2.07 -7.67 4.37
C ILE A 221 -1.09 -8.45 3.50
N SER A 222 -0.29 -7.74 2.69
CA SER A 222 0.66 -8.36 1.76
C SER A 222 1.86 -7.46 1.49
N GLN A 223 3.06 -8.04 1.52
CA GLN A 223 4.30 -7.43 1.02
C GLN A 223 4.75 -8.09 -0.29
N GLY A 224 3.91 -8.94 -0.87
CA GLY A 224 4.21 -9.76 -2.03
C GLY A 224 4.67 -11.18 -1.66
N SER A 225 4.81 -12.01 -2.68
CA SER A 225 5.23 -13.42 -2.56
C SER A 225 6.37 -13.72 -3.52
N SER A 226 7.31 -14.58 -3.11
CA SER A 226 8.37 -15.09 -3.98
C SER A 226 7.86 -15.99 -5.12
N GLU A 227 6.58 -16.39 -5.09
CA GLU A 227 5.94 -17.11 -6.19
C GLU A 227 5.51 -16.16 -7.32
N ILE A 228 5.34 -14.87 -7.03
CA ILE A 228 4.95 -13.86 -8.00
C ILE A 228 6.20 -13.22 -8.60
N ILE A 229 6.25 -13.22 -9.92
CA ILE A 229 7.39 -12.70 -10.68
C ILE A 229 6.96 -11.45 -11.43
N VAL A 230 7.68 -10.36 -11.20
CA VAL A 230 7.47 -9.07 -11.83
C VAL A 230 8.48 -8.90 -12.97
N GLY A 231 8.02 -8.77 -14.21
CA GLY A 231 8.87 -8.40 -15.34
C GLY A 231 9.01 -6.88 -15.42
N ILE A 232 10.21 -6.38 -15.57
CA ILE A 232 10.47 -4.95 -15.85
C ILE A 232 11.17 -4.86 -17.19
N VAL A 233 10.50 -4.27 -18.19
CA VAL A 233 11.06 -4.05 -19.53
C VAL A 233 11.32 -2.56 -19.68
N ASP A 234 12.61 -2.19 -19.63
CA ASP A 234 13.03 -0.79 -19.62
C ASP A 234 14.44 -0.65 -20.21
N ASN A 235 15.04 0.53 -20.18
CA ASN A 235 16.38 0.75 -20.74
C ASN A 235 17.47 -0.06 -20.02
N PHE A 236 18.04 0.42 -18.93
CA PHE A 236 19.11 -0.26 -18.17
C PHE A 236 18.75 -0.32 -16.68
N MET A 237 19.29 -1.32 -15.96
CA MET A 237 19.08 -1.48 -14.52
C MET A 237 20.41 -1.73 -13.80
N ASP A 238 20.72 -0.91 -12.81
CA ASP A 238 21.88 -1.13 -11.93
C ASP A 238 21.51 -2.13 -10.82
N LEU A 239 21.75 -3.41 -11.09
CA LEU A 239 21.48 -4.49 -10.13
C LEU A 239 22.47 -4.50 -8.95
N SER A 240 23.53 -3.69 -9.01
CA SER A 240 24.46 -3.51 -7.88
C SER A 240 23.93 -2.52 -6.85
N HIS A 241 22.86 -1.76 -7.19
CA HIS A 241 22.24 -0.82 -6.27
C HIS A 241 21.61 -1.55 -5.07
N PRO A 242 21.79 -1.08 -3.81
CA PRO A 242 21.28 -1.72 -2.60
C PRO A 242 19.78 -2.05 -2.62
N GLU A 243 18.97 -1.25 -3.31
CA GLU A 243 17.53 -1.48 -3.47
C GLU A 243 17.20 -2.70 -4.34
N LEU A 244 18.12 -3.16 -5.17
CA LEU A 244 17.89 -4.24 -6.14
C LEU A 244 18.74 -5.49 -5.85
N GLN A 245 19.62 -5.43 -4.85
CA GLN A 245 20.47 -6.56 -4.46
C GLN A 245 19.66 -7.69 -3.80
N GLY A 246 20.22 -8.90 -3.89
CA GLY A 246 19.67 -10.10 -3.25
C GLY A 246 19.26 -11.17 -4.27
N ASP A 247 18.58 -12.20 -3.77
CA ASP A 247 18.17 -13.40 -4.52
C ASP A 247 16.83 -13.26 -5.28
N ARG A 248 16.18 -12.09 -5.16
CA ARG A 248 14.90 -11.81 -5.83
C ARG A 248 15.04 -11.50 -7.31
N CYS A 249 16.23 -11.05 -7.73
CA CYS A 249 16.55 -10.84 -9.14
C CYS A 249 16.81 -12.17 -9.84
N ILE A 250 16.00 -12.49 -10.83
CA ILE A 250 16.10 -13.74 -11.60
C ILE A 250 16.08 -13.46 -13.10
N TYR A 251 16.80 -14.26 -13.86
CA TYR A 251 16.79 -14.23 -15.32
C TYR A 251 17.03 -12.83 -15.94
N PRO A 252 18.05 -12.06 -15.52
CA PRO A 252 18.36 -10.78 -16.17
C PRO A 252 18.67 -11.00 -17.65
N TYR A 253 18.20 -10.07 -18.52
CA TYR A 253 18.39 -10.21 -19.96
C TYR A 253 18.49 -8.87 -20.68
N SER A 254 19.52 -8.70 -21.49
CA SER A 254 19.64 -7.60 -22.44
C SER A 254 19.19 -8.07 -23.82
N VAL A 255 18.11 -7.46 -24.33
CA VAL A 255 17.59 -7.73 -25.68
C VAL A 255 18.60 -7.32 -26.75
N THR A 256 19.26 -6.17 -26.53
CA THR A 256 20.22 -5.63 -27.52
C THR A 256 21.51 -6.42 -27.60
N ASP A 257 21.97 -6.95 -26.46
CA ASP A 257 23.28 -7.64 -26.39
C ASP A 257 23.13 -9.16 -26.33
N ASN A 258 21.90 -9.66 -26.24
CA ASN A 258 21.56 -11.08 -26.13
C ASN A 258 22.36 -11.80 -25.02
N ASN A 259 22.45 -11.16 -23.85
CA ASN A 259 23.15 -11.69 -22.69
C ASN A 259 22.47 -11.24 -21.37
N ALA A 260 23.05 -11.61 -20.23
CA ALA A 260 22.49 -11.27 -18.90
C ALA A 260 22.91 -9.88 -18.36
N ASN A 261 23.69 -9.10 -19.10
CA ASN A 261 24.15 -7.79 -18.66
C ASN A 261 23.07 -6.72 -18.94
N VAL A 262 22.39 -6.28 -17.91
CA VAL A 262 21.38 -5.21 -17.96
C VAL A 262 21.89 -3.88 -17.41
N ALA A 263 23.15 -3.83 -16.97
CA ALA A 263 23.75 -2.66 -16.35
C ALA A 263 23.86 -1.47 -17.33
N PRO A 264 23.73 -0.24 -16.84
CA PRO A 264 23.98 0.94 -17.66
C PRO A 264 25.45 0.99 -18.08
N PRO A 265 25.75 1.54 -19.29
CA PRO A 265 27.13 1.81 -19.68
C PRO A 265 27.79 2.76 -18.70
N THR A 266 29.04 2.44 -18.27
CA THR A 266 29.76 3.20 -17.23
C THR A 266 29.98 4.68 -17.58
N SER A 267 29.99 5.04 -18.86
CA SER A 267 30.11 6.43 -19.31
C SER A 267 28.82 7.25 -19.28
N MET A 268 27.67 6.65 -18.90
CA MET A 268 26.35 7.24 -19.01
C MET A 268 25.47 7.04 -17.75
N ALA A 269 26.04 6.56 -16.65
CA ALA A 269 25.30 6.11 -15.48
C ALA A 269 24.37 7.18 -14.84
N VAL A 270 24.64 8.47 -15.08
CA VAL A 270 23.86 9.59 -14.51
C VAL A 270 22.91 10.23 -15.54
N ASP A 271 22.92 9.78 -16.79
CA ASP A 271 21.96 10.25 -17.79
C ASP A 271 20.56 9.75 -17.45
N SER A 272 19.59 10.66 -17.39
CA SER A 272 18.18 10.35 -17.04
C SER A 272 17.58 9.26 -17.94
N LEU A 273 17.99 9.21 -19.22
CA LEU A 273 17.57 8.16 -20.16
C LEU A 273 18.18 6.79 -19.83
N VAL A 274 19.28 6.74 -19.11
CA VAL A 274 19.99 5.49 -18.79
C VAL A 274 19.67 5.01 -17.38
N ALA A 275 19.35 5.93 -16.48
CA ALA A 275 19.02 5.65 -15.07
C ALA A 275 17.55 5.23 -14.86
N HIS A 276 16.70 5.42 -15.87
CA HIS A 276 15.25 5.30 -15.77
C HIS A 276 14.79 3.89 -15.31
N GLY A 277 15.31 2.83 -15.92
CA GLY A 277 14.93 1.45 -15.57
C GLY A 277 15.32 1.03 -14.14
N THR A 278 16.40 1.59 -13.58
CA THR A 278 16.77 1.38 -12.18
C THR A 278 15.68 1.95 -11.25
N LEU A 279 15.24 3.18 -11.49
CA LEU A 279 14.18 3.82 -10.70
C LEU A 279 12.84 3.09 -10.83
N VAL A 280 12.45 2.75 -12.05
CA VAL A 280 11.22 1.97 -12.33
C VAL A 280 11.23 0.64 -11.56
N THR A 281 12.36 -0.07 -11.59
CA THR A 281 12.50 -1.36 -10.88
C THR A 281 12.41 -1.17 -9.37
N ALA A 282 13.11 -0.16 -8.82
CA ALA A 282 13.10 0.11 -7.38
C ALA A 282 11.69 0.51 -6.87
N VAL A 283 10.95 1.33 -7.63
CA VAL A 283 9.57 1.69 -7.27
C VAL A 283 8.65 0.46 -7.24
N ALA A 284 8.78 -0.46 -8.18
CA ALA A 284 7.94 -1.66 -8.21
C ALA A 284 8.30 -2.67 -7.11
N VAL A 285 9.60 -2.99 -6.96
CA VAL A 285 10.06 -4.16 -6.19
C VAL A 285 11.32 -3.89 -5.35
N GLY A 286 11.68 -2.64 -5.10
CA GLY A 286 12.84 -2.29 -4.27
C GLY A 286 12.84 -2.98 -2.92
N ASN A 287 14.02 -3.19 -2.35
CA ASN A 287 14.17 -3.78 -1.02
C ASN A 287 13.47 -2.89 0.02
N MET A 288 12.98 -3.53 1.08
CA MET A 288 12.30 -2.89 2.20
C MET A 288 13.00 -3.28 3.49
N ASN A 289 13.09 -2.36 4.43
CA ASN A 289 13.75 -2.57 5.72
C ASN A 289 15.25 -2.91 5.58
N ASN A 290 15.92 -2.29 4.63
CA ASN A 290 17.36 -2.43 4.40
C ASN A 290 18.18 -1.23 4.91
N GLU A 291 17.51 -0.25 5.58
CA GLU A 291 18.10 1.00 6.07
C GLU A 291 18.72 1.88 4.94
N LYS A 292 18.19 1.74 3.73
CA LYS A 292 18.58 2.48 2.54
C LYS A 292 17.35 3.10 1.88
N GLY A 293 17.54 4.17 1.13
CA GLY A 293 16.60 4.84 0.25
C GLY A 293 15.13 4.74 0.61
N SER A 294 14.38 3.88 -0.08
CA SER A 294 12.93 3.70 0.02
C SER A 294 12.54 2.25 -0.27
N ALA A 295 11.32 1.87 0.01
CA ALA A 295 10.80 0.53 -0.33
C ALA A 295 10.07 0.52 -1.67
N GLY A 296 10.14 -0.58 -2.40
CA GLY A 296 9.25 -0.87 -3.51
C GLY A 296 7.85 -1.27 -3.02
N ILE A 297 6.85 -1.17 -3.92
CA ILE A 297 5.45 -1.51 -3.60
C ILE A 297 5.30 -2.99 -3.23
N ALA A 298 5.99 -3.90 -3.96
CA ALA A 298 5.94 -5.35 -3.74
C ALA A 298 7.32 -5.93 -3.39
N PRO A 299 7.87 -5.60 -2.20
CA PRO A 299 9.28 -5.85 -1.87
C PRO A 299 9.66 -7.33 -1.70
N LYS A 300 8.70 -8.25 -1.59
CA LYS A 300 8.97 -9.70 -1.48
C LYS A 300 8.80 -10.47 -2.79
N CYS A 301 8.34 -9.82 -3.85
CA CYS A 301 8.23 -10.45 -5.16
C CYS A 301 9.60 -10.65 -5.82
N LYS A 302 9.74 -11.70 -6.62
CA LYS A 302 10.86 -11.86 -7.54
C LYS A 302 10.69 -10.96 -8.74
N PHE A 303 11.79 -10.61 -9.41
CA PHE A 303 11.70 -9.80 -10.60
C PHE A 303 12.67 -10.23 -11.71
N ILE A 304 12.27 -9.99 -12.95
CA ILE A 304 13.03 -10.23 -14.17
C ILE A 304 13.37 -8.85 -14.77
N PRO A 305 14.60 -8.36 -14.64
CA PRO A 305 15.02 -7.14 -15.30
C PRO A 305 15.36 -7.44 -16.77
N VAL A 306 14.68 -6.75 -17.69
CA VAL A 306 14.95 -6.88 -19.13
C VAL A 306 15.34 -5.53 -19.69
N SER A 307 16.61 -5.41 -20.07
CA SER A 307 17.12 -4.22 -20.74
C SER A 307 16.81 -4.25 -22.23
N ILE A 308 16.17 -3.19 -22.71
CA ILE A 308 15.91 -2.96 -24.14
C ILE A 308 16.84 -1.90 -24.73
N GLY A 309 17.88 -1.54 -23.98
CA GLY A 309 18.93 -0.59 -24.41
C GLY A 309 18.44 0.86 -24.46
N LYS A 310 19.23 1.71 -25.12
CA LYS A 310 18.92 3.14 -25.26
C LYS A 310 17.99 3.46 -26.44
N ASP A 311 17.97 2.59 -27.45
CA ASP A 311 17.23 2.81 -28.69
C ASP A 311 15.89 2.07 -28.64
N LEU A 312 14.95 2.65 -27.88
CA LEU A 312 13.62 2.08 -27.65
C LEU A 312 12.84 1.98 -28.96
N ASN A 313 12.42 0.78 -29.33
CA ASN A 313 11.63 0.53 -30.52
C ASN A 313 10.70 -0.68 -30.33
N THR A 314 9.79 -0.87 -31.27
CA THR A 314 8.78 -1.93 -31.20
C THR A 314 9.38 -3.34 -31.08
N ILE A 315 10.52 -3.59 -31.74
CA ILE A 315 11.16 -4.92 -31.72
C ILE A 315 11.66 -5.20 -30.32
N THR A 316 12.46 -4.29 -29.74
CA THR A 316 13.04 -4.49 -28.42
C THR A 316 11.98 -4.58 -27.32
N MET A 317 10.89 -3.83 -27.46
CA MET A 317 9.73 -3.91 -26.53
C MET A 317 9.03 -5.25 -26.61
N VAL A 318 8.72 -5.75 -27.81
CA VAL A 318 8.04 -7.03 -28.01
C VAL A 318 8.91 -8.19 -27.54
N GLU A 319 10.21 -8.19 -27.89
CA GLU A 319 11.15 -9.20 -27.42
C GLU A 319 11.27 -9.22 -25.89
N GLY A 320 11.34 -8.06 -25.26
CA GLY A 320 11.37 -7.96 -23.79
C GLY A 320 10.10 -8.50 -23.13
N LEU A 321 8.92 -8.17 -23.66
CA LEU A 321 7.65 -8.71 -23.20
C LEU A 321 7.59 -10.24 -23.33
N LEU A 322 7.92 -10.76 -24.51
CA LEU A 322 7.92 -12.19 -24.75
C LEU A 322 8.89 -12.94 -23.84
N TYR A 323 10.09 -12.37 -23.62
CA TYR A 323 11.05 -12.96 -22.68
C TYR A 323 10.46 -13.06 -21.26
N CYS A 324 9.87 -11.97 -20.73
CA CYS A 324 9.21 -11.99 -19.44
C CYS A 324 8.10 -13.04 -19.36
N MET A 325 7.24 -13.12 -20.39
CA MET A 325 6.15 -14.10 -20.45
C MET A 325 6.67 -15.56 -20.46
N TYR A 326 7.72 -15.83 -21.23
CA TYR A 326 8.32 -17.17 -21.30
C TYR A 326 9.06 -17.55 -20.02
N LYS A 327 9.55 -16.57 -19.27
CA LYS A 327 10.17 -16.78 -17.94
C LYS A 327 9.15 -16.80 -16.80
N GLY A 328 7.86 -16.70 -17.09
CA GLY A 328 6.78 -16.87 -16.11
C GLY A 328 6.44 -15.61 -15.31
N ALA A 329 6.71 -14.43 -15.86
CA ALA A 329 6.27 -13.18 -15.22
C ALA A 329 4.74 -13.14 -15.09
N SER A 330 4.25 -12.84 -13.88
CA SER A 330 2.83 -12.70 -13.55
C SER A 330 2.29 -11.32 -13.88
N VAL A 331 3.16 -10.31 -13.83
CA VAL A 331 2.88 -8.93 -14.23
C VAL A 331 4.13 -8.36 -14.91
N ILE A 332 3.93 -7.52 -15.91
CA ILE A 332 5.04 -6.94 -16.69
C ILE A 332 4.82 -5.44 -16.81
N ASN A 333 5.82 -4.66 -16.40
CA ASN A 333 5.85 -3.20 -16.50
C ASN A 333 6.50 -2.73 -17.80
N LEU A 334 5.87 -1.78 -18.47
CA LEU A 334 6.45 -1.00 -19.56
C LEU A 334 6.25 0.49 -19.30
N SER A 335 7.32 1.16 -18.97
CA SER A 335 7.34 2.60 -18.73
C SER A 335 7.80 3.39 -19.96
N CYS A 336 7.40 2.96 -21.15
CA CYS A 336 7.73 3.56 -22.43
C CYS A 336 6.56 3.54 -23.42
N GLY A 337 6.70 4.21 -24.55
CA GLY A 337 5.67 4.26 -25.60
C GLY A 337 6.00 5.28 -26.68
N ALA A 338 5.08 5.48 -27.63
CA ALA A 338 5.22 6.47 -28.67
C ALA A 338 5.06 7.89 -28.11
N ASN A 339 5.80 8.85 -28.67
CA ASN A 339 5.77 10.25 -28.29
C ASN A 339 4.85 11.03 -29.25
N PHE A 340 3.89 11.76 -28.71
CA PHE A 340 2.91 12.56 -29.44
C PHE A 340 2.95 14.04 -29.09
N SER A 341 3.99 14.53 -28.39
CA SER A 341 4.09 15.92 -27.92
C SER A 341 3.94 16.97 -29.00
N GLY A 342 4.31 16.67 -30.26
CA GLY A 342 4.13 17.56 -31.41
C GLY A 342 2.71 17.58 -31.97
N VAL A 343 1.86 16.62 -31.57
CA VAL A 343 0.51 16.42 -32.12
C VAL A 343 -0.56 16.88 -31.14
N SER A 344 -0.37 16.60 -29.84
CA SER A 344 -1.35 16.90 -28.80
C SER A 344 -1.66 18.39 -28.66
N SER A 345 -0.69 19.27 -28.94
CA SER A 345 -0.88 20.74 -28.88
C SER A 345 -1.67 21.33 -30.07
N THR A 346 -1.90 20.55 -31.11
CA THR A 346 -2.55 20.99 -32.36
C THR A 346 -3.88 20.31 -32.65
N MET A 347 -4.19 19.21 -31.96
CA MET A 347 -5.40 18.40 -32.20
C MET A 347 -6.39 18.55 -31.04
N THR A 348 -7.66 18.73 -31.35
CA THR A 348 -8.76 18.60 -30.39
C THR A 348 -8.87 17.16 -29.88
N ILE A 349 -9.58 16.93 -28.80
CA ILE A 349 -9.79 15.57 -28.28
C ILE A 349 -10.55 14.68 -29.27
N GLU A 350 -11.50 15.25 -30.02
CA GLU A 350 -12.24 14.55 -31.07
C GLU A 350 -11.30 14.09 -32.20
N GLU A 351 -10.38 14.94 -32.63
CA GLU A 351 -9.37 14.62 -33.63
C GLU A 351 -8.39 13.55 -33.14
N GLN A 352 -7.99 13.59 -31.87
CA GLN A 352 -7.14 12.55 -31.26
C GLN A 352 -7.85 11.19 -31.21
N ILE A 353 -9.14 11.19 -30.88
CA ILE A 353 -9.97 9.98 -30.87
C ILE A 353 -10.15 9.44 -32.30
N ASP A 354 -10.39 10.32 -33.26
CA ASP A 354 -10.50 9.93 -34.68
C ASP A 354 -9.17 9.36 -35.20
N PHE A 355 -8.06 9.98 -34.83
CA PHE A 355 -6.73 9.43 -35.10
C PHE A 355 -6.57 8.01 -34.52
N ALA A 356 -6.93 7.81 -33.26
CA ALA A 356 -6.84 6.51 -32.61
C ALA A 356 -7.70 5.43 -33.29
N LYS A 357 -8.85 5.81 -33.86
CA LYS A 357 -9.74 4.90 -34.57
C LYS A 357 -9.25 4.52 -35.97
N ASN A 358 -8.59 5.45 -36.65
CA ASN A 358 -8.29 5.33 -38.07
C ASN A 358 -6.82 5.11 -38.38
N GLN A 359 -5.91 5.35 -37.44
CA GLN A 359 -4.47 5.22 -37.63
C GLN A 359 -3.88 4.09 -36.78
N GLY A 360 -2.75 3.56 -37.20
CA GLY A 360 -2.02 2.54 -36.44
C GLY A 360 -2.68 1.16 -36.37
N LEU A 361 -3.67 0.86 -37.23
CA LEU A 361 -4.44 -0.39 -37.21
C LEU A 361 -3.57 -1.65 -37.44
N GLY A 362 -2.47 -1.51 -38.18
CA GLY A 362 -1.50 -2.60 -38.38
C GLY A 362 -0.75 -2.91 -37.08
N GLN A 363 -0.29 -1.89 -36.42
CA GLN A 363 0.39 -2.02 -35.11
C GLN A 363 -0.58 -2.54 -34.04
N GLU A 364 -1.83 -2.08 -34.02
CA GLU A 364 -2.85 -2.56 -33.10
C GLU A 364 -3.05 -4.07 -33.22
N LYS A 365 -3.18 -4.60 -34.44
CA LYS A 365 -3.29 -6.05 -34.68
C LYS A 365 -2.09 -6.85 -34.19
N MET A 366 -0.88 -6.29 -34.34
CA MET A 366 0.33 -6.89 -33.81
C MET A 366 0.31 -6.92 -32.26
N TRP A 367 -0.05 -5.80 -31.63
CA TRP A 367 -0.15 -5.73 -30.17
C TRP A 367 -1.23 -6.65 -29.62
N ASP A 368 -2.39 -6.72 -30.26
CA ASP A 368 -3.45 -7.67 -29.90
C ASP A 368 -2.97 -9.12 -29.93
N PHE A 369 -2.11 -9.47 -30.89
CA PHE A 369 -1.52 -10.80 -30.94
C PHE A 369 -0.61 -11.05 -29.73
N VAL A 370 0.25 -10.08 -29.38
CA VAL A 370 1.13 -10.16 -28.19
C VAL A 370 0.29 -10.25 -26.90
N PHE A 371 -0.78 -9.47 -26.79
CA PHE A 371 -1.61 -9.46 -25.57
C PHE A 371 -2.42 -10.74 -25.40
N LYS A 372 -2.85 -11.38 -26.48
CA LYS A 372 -3.44 -12.72 -26.42
C LYS A 372 -2.46 -13.78 -25.91
N MET A 373 -1.15 -13.61 -26.16
CA MET A 373 -0.14 -14.48 -25.57
C MET A 373 0.01 -14.21 -24.06
N ALA A 374 -0.02 -12.94 -23.65
CA ALA A 374 0.00 -12.56 -22.25
C ALA A 374 -1.21 -13.14 -21.49
N GLU A 375 -2.41 -13.04 -22.07
CA GLU A 375 -3.64 -13.59 -21.50
C GLU A 375 -3.55 -15.12 -21.31
N LYS A 376 -3.04 -15.85 -22.30
CA LYS A 376 -2.81 -17.30 -22.21
C LYS A 376 -1.81 -17.69 -21.12
N LYS A 377 -0.88 -16.79 -20.76
CA LYS A 377 0.10 -16.96 -19.70
C LYS A 377 -0.36 -16.42 -18.37
N ASN A 378 -1.57 -15.87 -18.29
CA ASN A 378 -2.07 -15.10 -17.14
C ASN A 378 -1.09 -13.99 -16.68
N ALA A 379 -0.41 -13.36 -17.63
CA ALA A 379 0.50 -12.23 -17.40
C ALA A 379 -0.22 -10.90 -17.61
N THR A 380 -0.26 -10.06 -16.60
CA THR A 380 -0.87 -8.73 -16.69
C THR A 380 0.15 -7.71 -17.18
N ILE A 381 -0.15 -6.98 -18.25
CA ILE A 381 0.73 -5.92 -18.78
C ILE A 381 0.27 -4.57 -18.25
N VAL A 382 1.21 -3.81 -17.71
CA VAL A 382 1.01 -2.46 -17.15
C VAL A 382 1.83 -1.45 -17.93
N TRP A 383 1.16 -0.44 -18.49
CA TRP A 383 1.75 0.62 -19.30
C TRP A 383 1.71 1.97 -18.59
N ALA A 384 2.77 2.76 -18.73
CA ALA A 384 2.67 4.20 -18.55
C ALA A 384 1.74 4.80 -19.61
N ALA A 385 0.81 5.67 -19.22
CA ALA A 385 -0.14 6.27 -20.17
C ALA A 385 0.55 7.18 -21.20
N GLY A 386 1.67 7.79 -20.85
CA GLY A 386 2.42 8.77 -21.63
C GLY A 386 2.41 10.16 -21.00
N ASN A 387 3.28 11.06 -21.48
CA ASN A 387 3.57 12.35 -20.86
C ASN A 387 3.34 13.54 -21.81
N ASP A 388 2.40 13.41 -22.76
CA ASP A 388 2.13 14.39 -23.80
C ASP A 388 0.83 15.15 -23.58
N ASN A 389 0.16 14.96 -22.43
CA ASN A 389 -1.16 15.50 -22.12
C ASN A 389 -2.18 15.27 -23.25
N CYS A 390 -2.23 14.06 -23.78
CA CYS A 390 -3.10 13.68 -24.88
C CYS A 390 -3.82 12.34 -24.61
N TYR A 391 -4.67 11.96 -25.56
CA TYR A 391 -5.38 10.70 -25.50
C TYR A 391 -4.44 9.51 -25.62
N SER A 392 -4.36 8.68 -24.58
CA SER A 392 -3.36 7.60 -24.48
C SER A 392 -3.50 6.55 -25.59
N ALA A 393 -4.73 6.32 -26.09
CA ALA A 393 -4.99 5.37 -27.17
C ALA A 393 -4.56 5.85 -28.56
N MET A 394 -3.97 7.04 -28.69
CA MET A 394 -3.21 7.40 -29.90
C MET A 394 -2.06 6.43 -30.13
N ASP A 395 -1.45 5.93 -29.07
CA ASP A 395 -0.50 4.83 -29.10
C ASP A 395 -1.23 3.49 -29.26
N ALA A 396 -1.02 2.81 -30.40
CA ALA A 396 -1.67 1.55 -30.71
C ALA A 396 -1.40 0.43 -29.69
N SER A 397 -0.27 0.49 -28.99
CA SER A 397 0.08 -0.47 -27.93
C SER A 397 -0.82 -0.35 -26.70
N LYS A 398 -1.55 0.75 -26.55
CA LYS A 398 -2.38 1.09 -25.37
C LYS A 398 -3.88 0.95 -25.61
N ARG A 399 -4.30 0.31 -26.69
CA ARG A 399 -5.73 0.20 -27.06
C ARG A 399 -6.42 -1.05 -26.53
N ASN A 400 -5.67 -2.06 -26.13
CA ASN A 400 -6.24 -3.36 -25.76
C ASN A 400 -6.85 -3.31 -24.34
N ALA A 401 -8.07 -3.85 -24.21
CA ALA A 401 -8.81 -3.88 -22.96
C ALA A 401 -8.15 -4.71 -21.85
N ASN A 402 -7.34 -5.71 -22.22
CA ASN A 402 -6.65 -6.61 -21.30
C ASN A 402 -5.25 -6.10 -20.92
N THR A 403 -5.03 -4.79 -20.95
CA THR A 403 -3.82 -4.13 -20.41
C THR A 403 -4.21 -2.99 -19.47
N ILE A 404 -3.34 -2.62 -18.57
CA ILE A 404 -3.57 -1.54 -17.63
C ILE A 404 -2.75 -0.33 -18.06
N ARG A 405 -3.38 0.80 -18.31
CA ARG A 405 -2.74 2.08 -18.58
C ARG A 405 -2.81 2.94 -17.35
N VAL A 406 -1.69 3.50 -16.95
CA VAL A 406 -1.56 4.23 -15.69
C VAL A 406 -1.30 5.70 -15.95
N SER A 407 -2.26 6.53 -15.60
CA SER A 407 -2.13 7.99 -15.58
C SER A 407 -1.50 8.47 -14.27
N ALA A 408 -0.96 9.69 -14.28
CA ALA A 408 -0.26 10.26 -13.14
C ALA A 408 -1.09 11.31 -12.40
N VAL A 409 -1.06 11.26 -11.05
CA VAL A 409 -1.49 12.36 -10.19
C VAL A 409 -0.29 13.04 -9.52
N ASP A 410 -0.47 14.31 -9.16
CA ASP A 410 0.47 15.11 -8.38
C ASP A 410 0.30 14.91 -6.86
N ARG A 411 1.07 15.65 -6.05
CA ARG A 411 0.98 15.63 -4.57
C ARG A 411 -0.37 16.12 -4.02
N ASN A 412 -1.12 16.88 -4.79
CA ASN A 412 -2.47 17.32 -4.42
C ASN A 412 -3.54 16.34 -4.89
N LEU A 413 -3.14 15.19 -5.38
CA LEU A 413 -3.99 14.13 -5.94
C LEU A 413 -4.83 14.63 -7.13
N LYS A 414 -4.32 15.63 -7.88
CA LYS A 414 -4.88 16.11 -9.12
C LYS A 414 -4.14 15.47 -10.30
N LYS A 415 -4.78 15.45 -11.47
CA LYS A 415 -4.12 15.03 -12.71
C LYS A 415 -2.83 15.83 -12.90
N ALA A 416 -1.70 15.13 -13.10
CA ALA A 416 -0.46 15.79 -13.47
C ALA A 416 -0.59 16.42 -14.88
N ASP A 417 -0.08 17.64 -15.06
CA ASP A 417 -0.26 18.43 -16.29
C ASP A 417 0.21 17.69 -17.54
N PHE A 418 1.25 16.88 -17.43
CA PHE A 418 1.80 16.11 -18.53
C PHE A 418 1.04 14.81 -18.80
N SER A 419 0.25 14.30 -17.83
CA SER A 419 -0.28 12.94 -17.91
C SER A 419 -1.23 12.76 -19.08
N ASN A 420 -0.96 11.74 -19.92
CA ASN A 420 -1.92 11.25 -20.87
C ASN A 420 -3.14 10.67 -20.15
N TYR A 421 -4.26 10.62 -20.83
CA TYR A 421 -5.57 10.30 -20.29
C TYR A 421 -6.41 9.48 -21.25
N GLY A 422 -7.58 9.08 -20.80
CA GLY A 422 -8.57 8.38 -21.61
C GLY A 422 -9.35 7.39 -20.77
N ASN A 423 -10.61 7.70 -20.52
CA ASN A 423 -11.60 6.81 -19.91
C ASN A 423 -12.97 7.18 -20.51
N PHE A 424 -13.07 7.10 -21.84
CA PHE A 424 -14.28 7.43 -22.59
C PHE A 424 -15.00 6.13 -22.95
N THR A 425 -15.76 5.60 -22.01
CA THR A 425 -16.47 4.32 -22.09
C THR A 425 -17.52 4.24 -23.21
N ASP A 426 -17.96 5.39 -23.73
CA ASP A 426 -18.99 5.52 -24.78
C ASP A 426 -18.46 5.34 -26.21
N ARG A 427 -17.13 5.16 -26.38
CA ARG A 427 -16.49 5.27 -27.70
C ARG A 427 -15.92 3.96 -28.28
N ASN A 428 -16.25 2.81 -27.72
CA ASN A 428 -15.78 1.47 -28.16
C ASN A 428 -14.24 1.31 -28.23
N ILE A 429 -13.49 2.22 -27.61
CA ILE A 429 -12.06 2.07 -27.40
C ILE A 429 -11.90 1.72 -25.93
N HIS A 430 -11.56 0.47 -25.67
CA HIS A 430 -11.44 -0.05 -24.32
C HIS A 430 -10.25 0.59 -23.61
N GLU A 431 -10.53 1.39 -22.62
CA GLU A 431 -9.55 2.02 -21.78
C GLU A 431 -9.72 1.51 -20.36
N SER A 432 -8.78 0.70 -19.92
CA SER A 432 -8.62 0.40 -18.51
C SER A 432 -7.63 1.37 -17.94
N THR A 433 -8.11 2.51 -17.48
CA THR A 433 -7.27 3.50 -16.84
C THR A 433 -7.48 3.48 -15.35
N ILE A 434 -6.38 3.47 -14.68
CA ILE A 434 -6.24 3.70 -13.23
C ILE A 434 -5.18 4.77 -13.07
N SER A 435 -5.23 5.58 -12.05
CA SER A 435 -4.19 6.56 -11.76
C SER A 435 -3.40 6.20 -10.50
N ALA A 436 -2.17 6.64 -10.48
CA ALA A 436 -1.27 6.55 -9.34
C ALA A 436 -0.40 7.82 -9.26
N PRO A 437 0.24 8.10 -8.11
CA PRO A 437 1.24 9.15 -8.00
C PRO A 437 2.32 9.04 -9.07
N GLY A 438 2.65 10.17 -9.72
CA GLY A 438 3.65 10.21 -10.79
C GLY A 438 4.43 11.52 -10.85
N VAL A 439 4.38 12.33 -9.79
CA VAL A 439 5.14 13.58 -9.68
C VAL A 439 6.06 13.46 -8.48
N GLU A 440 7.36 13.77 -8.68
CA GLU A 440 8.36 13.69 -7.61
C GLU A 440 8.40 12.33 -6.90
N ILE A 441 8.40 11.25 -7.69
CA ILE A 441 8.52 9.90 -7.16
C ILE A 441 9.98 9.61 -6.81
N TRP A 442 10.23 9.41 -5.52
CA TRP A 442 11.56 9.14 -4.98
C TRP A 442 11.95 7.68 -5.18
N GLY A 443 13.17 7.45 -5.66
CA GLY A 443 13.70 6.10 -5.82
C GLY A 443 15.14 6.07 -6.29
N ALA A 444 15.67 4.85 -6.45
CA ALA A 444 17.05 4.54 -6.76
C ALA A 444 17.42 4.86 -8.21
N ILE A 445 18.60 5.39 -8.41
CA ILE A 445 19.26 5.54 -9.71
C ILE A 445 20.68 4.95 -9.61
N PRO A 446 21.38 4.67 -10.73
CA PRO A 446 22.72 4.10 -10.70
C PRO A 446 23.70 4.84 -9.78
N GLU A 447 24.82 4.17 -9.44
CA GLU A 447 25.88 4.70 -8.57
C GLU A 447 25.42 4.93 -7.12
N ASN A 448 24.52 4.07 -6.60
CA ASN A 448 24.02 4.14 -5.23
C ASN A 448 23.41 5.52 -4.89
N SER A 449 22.76 6.13 -5.85
CA SER A 449 22.16 7.46 -5.75
C SER A 449 20.64 7.39 -5.80
N TYR A 450 19.97 8.49 -5.43
CA TYR A 450 18.52 8.58 -5.37
C TYR A 450 18.04 9.91 -5.94
N VAL A 451 16.86 9.91 -6.53
CA VAL A 451 16.26 11.10 -7.15
C VAL A 451 14.75 11.07 -7.04
N ALA A 452 14.13 12.23 -7.11
CA ALA A 452 12.69 12.39 -7.28
C ALA A 452 12.39 12.85 -8.71
N TRP A 453 11.75 11.99 -9.52
CA TRP A 453 11.41 12.31 -10.91
C TRP A 453 9.89 12.29 -11.17
N PRO A 454 9.41 13.12 -12.12
CA PRO A 454 8.04 13.09 -12.60
C PRO A 454 7.91 12.19 -13.84
N GLY A 455 6.72 11.59 -14.01
CA GLY A 455 6.35 10.85 -15.20
C GLY A 455 5.32 9.76 -14.92
N THR A 456 4.46 9.48 -15.90
CA THR A 456 3.62 8.27 -15.87
C THR A 456 4.48 7.00 -15.84
N SER A 457 5.75 7.12 -16.24
CA SER A 457 6.77 6.08 -16.12
C SER A 457 7.01 5.62 -14.69
N PHE A 458 6.72 6.46 -13.69
CA PHE A 458 6.86 6.13 -12.26
C PHE A 458 5.53 5.81 -11.60
N ALA A 459 4.42 6.22 -12.18
CA ALA A 459 3.08 5.77 -11.80
C ALA A 459 2.83 4.30 -12.19
N ALA A 460 3.31 3.88 -13.36
CA ALA A 460 3.15 2.51 -13.86
C ALA A 460 3.79 1.45 -12.94
N PRO A 461 5.04 1.57 -12.46
CA PRO A 461 5.62 0.58 -11.55
C PRO A 461 4.93 0.53 -10.18
N ILE A 462 4.31 1.62 -9.70
CA ILE A 462 3.42 1.57 -8.52
C ILE A 462 2.28 0.58 -8.79
N ILE A 463 1.55 0.72 -9.89
CA ILE A 463 0.46 -0.19 -10.24
C ILE A 463 0.97 -1.61 -10.53
N THR A 464 2.15 -1.74 -11.12
CA THR A 464 2.79 -3.05 -11.33
C THR A 464 3.01 -3.77 -10.01
N GLY A 465 3.55 -3.06 -9.01
CA GLY A 465 3.69 -3.58 -7.65
C GLY A 465 2.34 -3.93 -7.02
N VAL A 466 1.32 -3.07 -7.18
CA VAL A 466 -0.05 -3.35 -6.67
C VAL A 466 -0.63 -4.61 -7.31
N VAL A 467 -0.48 -4.79 -8.63
CA VAL A 467 -0.91 -6.03 -9.31
C VAL A 467 -0.15 -7.24 -8.78
N ALA A 468 1.15 -7.09 -8.50
CA ALA A 468 1.94 -8.16 -7.89
C ALA A 468 1.44 -8.51 -6.48
N LEU A 469 1.07 -7.52 -5.66
CA LEU A 469 0.44 -7.75 -4.36
C LEU A 469 -0.92 -8.45 -4.50
N ILE A 470 -1.79 -8.00 -5.40
CA ILE A 470 -3.09 -8.63 -5.68
C ILE A 470 -2.89 -10.10 -6.10
N LYS A 471 -1.96 -10.37 -7.00
CA LYS A 471 -1.64 -11.75 -7.42
C LYS A 471 -0.96 -12.57 -6.32
N SER A 472 -0.30 -11.93 -5.36
CA SER A 472 0.24 -12.63 -4.18
C SER A 472 -0.86 -13.14 -3.26
N GLU A 473 -1.99 -12.43 -3.20
CA GLU A 473 -3.18 -12.89 -2.48
C GLU A 473 -3.98 -13.92 -3.29
N ASN A 474 -4.15 -13.72 -4.60
CA ASN A 474 -4.82 -14.67 -5.48
C ASN A 474 -4.16 -14.69 -6.88
N LYS A 475 -3.27 -15.66 -7.12
CA LYS A 475 -2.48 -15.77 -8.35
C LYS A 475 -3.31 -16.09 -9.60
N ASP A 476 -4.51 -16.64 -9.42
CA ASP A 476 -5.36 -17.09 -10.54
C ASP A 476 -6.22 -15.97 -11.12
N LEU A 477 -6.24 -14.79 -10.49
CA LEU A 477 -6.94 -13.62 -11.00
C LEU A 477 -6.44 -13.24 -12.39
N THR A 478 -7.37 -13.14 -13.32
CA THR A 478 -7.11 -12.67 -14.69
C THR A 478 -6.92 -11.16 -14.72
N THR A 479 -6.29 -10.65 -15.77
CA THR A 479 -6.13 -9.18 -15.97
C THR A 479 -7.48 -8.45 -15.90
N THR A 480 -8.53 -9.00 -16.50
CA THR A 480 -9.88 -8.39 -16.46
C THR A 480 -10.43 -8.30 -15.03
N GLN A 481 -10.24 -9.34 -14.21
CA GLN A 481 -10.66 -9.33 -12.81
C GLN A 481 -9.85 -8.32 -11.99
N ILE A 482 -8.53 -8.25 -12.19
CA ILE A 482 -7.66 -7.26 -11.55
C ILE A 482 -8.09 -5.84 -11.89
N ILE A 483 -8.38 -5.54 -13.16
CA ILE A 483 -8.89 -4.24 -13.60
C ILE A 483 -10.20 -3.90 -12.85
N ARG A 484 -11.14 -4.85 -12.76
CA ARG A 484 -12.39 -4.64 -12.00
C ARG A 484 -12.14 -4.36 -10.52
N ILE A 485 -11.20 -5.08 -9.89
CA ILE A 485 -10.81 -4.83 -8.50
C ILE A 485 -10.29 -3.39 -8.37
N LEU A 486 -9.29 -3.00 -9.17
CA LEU A 486 -8.69 -1.66 -9.12
C LEU A 486 -9.74 -0.55 -9.33
N GLN A 487 -10.64 -0.72 -10.31
CA GLN A 487 -11.66 0.27 -10.62
C GLN A 487 -12.77 0.34 -9.57
N SER A 488 -13.17 -0.80 -8.99
CA SER A 488 -14.23 -0.83 -7.96
C SER A 488 -13.78 -0.26 -6.62
N THR A 489 -12.51 -0.42 -6.27
CA THR A 489 -11.94 0.02 -4.98
C THR A 489 -11.27 1.39 -5.02
N GLY A 490 -10.88 1.87 -6.21
CA GLY A 490 -10.21 3.16 -6.36
C GLY A 490 -11.08 4.36 -6.00
N LYS A 491 -10.45 5.47 -5.57
CA LYS A 491 -11.11 6.75 -5.28
C LYS A 491 -11.16 7.65 -6.52
N PRO A 492 -12.29 8.32 -6.80
CA PRO A 492 -12.36 9.30 -7.90
C PRO A 492 -11.32 10.41 -7.73
N VAL A 493 -10.65 10.79 -8.82
CA VAL A 493 -9.79 11.97 -8.87
C VAL A 493 -10.67 13.18 -9.16
N GLN A 494 -10.64 14.18 -8.27
CA GLN A 494 -11.51 15.34 -8.38
C GLN A 494 -11.22 16.16 -9.64
N GLY A 495 -12.25 16.38 -10.46
CA GLY A 495 -12.16 17.21 -11.66
C GLY A 495 -11.44 16.55 -12.85
N ALA A 496 -11.04 15.29 -12.75
CA ALA A 496 -10.30 14.58 -13.79
C ALA A 496 -10.76 13.11 -13.96
N PRO A 497 -12.04 12.85 -14.32
CA PRO A 497 -12.54 11.49 -14.51
C PRO A 497 -11.81 10.75 -15.65
N GLU A 498 -11.22 11.46 -16.59
CA GLU A 498 -10.53 10.94 -17.77
C GLU A 498 -9.22 10.20 -17.46
N ILE A 499 -8.67 10.34 -16.25
CA ILE A 499 -7.48 9.57 -15.84
C ILE A 499 -7.81 8.33 -15.00
N GLY A 500 -9.11 8.01 -14.86
CA GLY A 500 -9.56 6.93 -14.01
C GLY A 500 -9.48 7.28 -12.52
N LYS A 501 -9.66 6.29 -11.67
CA LYS A 501 -9.62 6.45 -10.21
C LYS A 501 -8.19 6.34 -9.69
N LEU A 502 -7.89 7.01 -8.57
CA LEU A 502 -6.67 6.80 -7.81
C LEU A 502 -6.74 5.45 -7.09
N VAL A 503 -5.72 4.62 -7.29
CA VAL A 503 -5.65 3.29 -6.67
C VAL A 503 -5.68 3.38 -5.13
N GLN A 504 -6.40 2.44 -4.49
CA GLN A 504 -6.44 2.23 -3.05
C GLN A 504 -5.98 0.80 -2.77
N VAL A 505 -4.75 0.64 -2.31
CA VAL A 505 -4.08 -0.67 -2.31
C VAL A 505 -4.66 -1.60 -1.25
N LYS A 506 -4.89 -1.10 -0.03
CA LYS A 506 -5.54 -1.88 1.05
C LYS A 506 -6.88 -2.46 0.57
N ASP A 507 -7.75 -1.60 0.03
CA ASP A 507 -9.09 -2.00 -0.39
C ASP A 507 -9.04 -3.01 -1.56
N ALA A 508 -8.07 -2.84 -2.46
CA ALA A 508 -7.84 -3.78 -3.56
C ALA A 508 -7.39 -5.16 -3.07
N LEU A 509 -6.53 -5.22 -2.04
CA LEU A 509 -6.07 -6.48 -1.45
C LEU A 509 -7.19 -7.19 -0.70
N ILE A 510 -7.98 -6.48 0.10
CA ILE A 510 -9.16 -7.02 0.77
C ILE A 510 -10.11 -7.64 -0.27
N LYS A 511 -10.37 -6.91 -1.37
CA LYS A 511 -11.23 -7.41 -2.44
C LYS A 511 -10.66 -8.65 -3.14
N ALA A 512 -9.36 -8.71 -3.34
CA ALA A 512 -8.69 -9.88 -3.92
C ALA A 512 -8.85 -11.13 -3.05
N LYS A 513 -8.70 -11.02 -1.72
CA LYS A 513 -8.93 -12.12 -0.77
C LYS A 513 -10.35 -12.64 -0.82
N GLN A 514 -11.35 -11.77 -0.84
CA GLN A 514 -12.77 -12.14 -0.92
C GLN A 514 -13.11 -12.98 -2.16
N THR A 515 -12.34 -12.88 -3.25
CA THR A 515 -12.56 -13.72 -4.44
C THR A 515 -12.19 -15.18 -4.23
N ILE A 516 -11.31 -15.50 -3.28
CA ILE A 516 -10.97 -16.88 -2.91
C ILE A 516 -12.09 -17.47 -2.08
N GLU A 517 -12.58 -16.74 -1.09
CA GLU A 517 -13.63 -17.18 -0.16
C GLU A 517 -14.93 -17.48 -0.92
N SER A 518 -15.33 -16.60 -1.84
CA SER A 518 -16.52 -16.81 -2.67
C SER A 518 -16.40 -18.00 -3.65
N ALA A 519 -15.20 -18.40 -4.04
CA ALA A 519 -14.97 -19.57 -4.88
C ALA A 519 -14.97 -20.90 -4.09
N GLN A 520 -14.87 -20.85 -2.76
CA GLN A 520 -14.86 -22.02 -1.87
C GLN A 520 -16.24 -22.38 -1.33
N ILE A 521 -17.27 -21.52 -1.52
CA ILE A 521 -18.65 -21.82 -1.16
C ILE A 521 -19.27 -22.56 -2.37
N PRO A 522 -19.57 -23.88 -2.27
CA PRO A 522 -20.31 -24.57 -3.33
C PRO A 522 -21.70 -23.95 -3.48
N GLU A 523 -22.17 -23.80 -4.73
CA GLU A 523 -23.53 -23.39 -5.04
C GLU A 523 -24.59 -24.28 -4.37
#